data_cad5fd914d0d7cc7546e711bc98a5881
#
_entry.id   cad5fd914d0d7cc7546e711bc98a5881
#
_cell.length_a   1.000
_cell.length_b   1.000
_cell.length_c   1.000
_cell.angle_alpha   90.00
_cell.angle_beta   90.00
_cell.angle_gamma   90.00
#
_symmetry.space_group_name_H-M   'P 1'
#
loop_
_entity.id
_entity.type
_entity.pdbx_description
1 polymer ?
#
loop_
_entity_poly.entity_id
_entity_poly.type
_entity_poly.pdbx_seq_one_letter_code
_entity_poly.pdbx_strand_id
1 'polypeptide(L)'
;MLWMILAAAIATDVPTSPEGRELVTAIEQSIAKARADNAALPLATTDVERLQRLRELDQAPRRIITTFDFGRIPEGDRGAALNAASTRIEAVDDENLKTLLTMVPPEGWFLRSKYGKAAETAFHIVQHSDVETQKRFLPTLETLVPAGEFDGQSYGMMFDRVAISEGRAQRYGSQFRCDGGKWRPYPMEDPDQIDARRKAMGFPGGFADYKAHFDKSPTCPQTRLPPPPGMKLD
;
A
#
# COMPACT_ATOMS: atom_id res chain seq x y z
N MET A 1 -44.84 -12.17 22.70
CA MET A 1 -43.80 -12.47 21.73
C MET A 1 -42.74 -11.39 21.83
N LEU A 2 -41.67 -11.66 22.55
CA LEU A 2 -40.58 -10.72 22.82
C LEU A 2 -39.52 -10.89 21.71
N TRP A 3 -39.36 -9.88 20.90
CA TRP A 3 -38.26 -9.85 19.89
C TRP A 3 -36.97 -9.43 20.61
N MET A 4 -36.10 -10.39 20.86
CA MET A 4 -34.72 -10.13 21.23
C MET A 4 -33.99 -9.64 19.97
N ILE A 5 -33.73 -8.35 19.91
CA ILE A 5 -32.76 -7.77 18.99
C ILE A 5 -31.38 -8.16 19.54
N LEU A 6 -30.72 -9.15 18.90
CA LEU A 6 -29.31 -9.39 19.09
C LEU A 6 -28.57 -8.16 18.51
N ALA A 7 -28.18 -7.25 19.38
CA ALA A 7 -27.16 -6.26 19.02
C ALA A 7 -25.86 -7.04 18.82
N ALA A 8 -25.47 -7.25 17.57
CA ALA A 8 -24.10 -7.63 17.25
C ALA A 8 -23.21 -6.53 17.84
N ALA A 9 -22.41 -6.88 18.83
CA ALA A 9 -21.39 -6.01 19.37
C ALA A 9 -20.46 -5.66 18.20
N ILE A 10 -20.51 -4.42 17.72
CA ILE A 10 -19.47 -3.84 16.92
C ILE A 10 -18.26 -3.87 17.86
N ALA A 11 -17.34 -4.81 17.62
CA ALA A 11 -16.07 -4.84 18.32
C ALA A 11 -15.42 -3.47 18.09
N THR A 12 -15.33 -2.69 19.16
CA THR A 12 -14.64 -1.40 19.12
C THR A 12 -13.18 -1.71 18.79
N ASP A 13 -12.71 -1.31 17.63
CA ASP A 13 -11.30 -1.46 17.15
C ASP A 13 -10.32 -0.61 17.98
N VAL A 14 -10.55 -0.51 19.28
CA VAL A 14 -9.68 0.22 20.20
C VAL A 14 -8.78 -0.80 20.90
N PRO A 15 -7.46 -0.72 20.73
CA PRO A 15 -6.54 -1.60 21.43
C PRO A 15 -6.64 -1.42 22.94
N THR A 16 -6.65 -2.54 23.65
CA THR A 16 -6.79 -2.58 25.11
C THR A 16 -5.44 -2.56 25.85
N SER A 17 -4.39 -3.08 25.21
CA SER A 17 -3.03 -3.07 25.77
C SER A 17 -2.38 -1.69 25.74
N PRO A 18 -1.47 -1.39 26.70
CA PRO A 18 -0.68 -0.17 26.65
C PRO A 18 0.12 -0.02 25.36
N GLU A 19 0.72 -1.12 24.88
CA GLU A 19 1.56 -1.15 23.67
C GLU A 19 0.74 -0.92 22.39
N GLY A 20 -0.48 -1.49 22.33
CA GLY A 20 -1.39 -1.24 21.21
C GLY A 20 -1.83 0.23 21.15
N ARG A 21 -2.13 0.84 22.31
CA ARG A 21 -2.42 2.27 22.40
C ARG A 21 -1.21 3.15 22.08
N GLU A 22 0.01 2.72 22.48
CA GLU A 22 1.27 3.38 22.13
C GLU A 22 1.43 3.49 20.62
N LEU A 23 1.19 2.39 19.87
CA LEU A 23 1.23 2.39 18.40
C LEU A 23 0.28 3.43 17.81
N VAL A 24 -0.99 3.41 18.22
CA VAL A 24 -2.00 4.34 17.70
C VAL A 24 -1.63 5.79 18.01
N THR A 25 -1.21 6.06 19.24
CA THR A 25 -0.76 7.39 19.66
C THR A 25 0.44 7.87 18.84
N ALA A 26 1.43 7.01 18.61
CA ALA A 26 2.60 7.35 17.79
C ALA A 26 2.22 7.70 16.35
N ILE A 27 1.27 6.96 15.76
CA ILE A 27 0.71 7.26 14.43
C ILE A 27 0.03 8.64 14.43
N GLU A 28 -0.88 8.90 15.37
CA GLU A 28 -1.59 10.17 15.47
C GLU A 28 -0.64 11.36 15.65
N GLN A 29 0.36 11.21 16.51
CA GLN A 29 1.39 12.25 16.74
C GLN A 29 2.24 12.50 15.48
N SER A 30 2.60 11.44 14.74
CA SER A 30 3.36 11.58 13.49
C SER A 30 2.57 12.32 12.42
N ILE A 31 1.27 12.02 12.29
CA ILE A 31 0.36 12.72 11.37
C ILE A 31 0.20 14.19 11.79
N ALA A 32 -0.05 14.46 13.06
CA ALA A 32 -0.21 15.81 13.59
C ALA A 32 1.07 16.64 13.37
N LYS A 33 2.23 16.05 13.62
CA LYS A 33 3.52 16.71 13.37
C LYS A 33 3.71 17.03 11.89
N ALA A 34 3.48 16.09 10.99
CA ALA A 34 3.63 16.30 9.54
C ALA A 34 2.68 17.41 9.03
N ARG A 35 1.45 17.46 9.55
CA ARG A 35 0.50 18.53 9.24
C ARG A 35 0.99 19.89 9.75
N ALA A 36 1.47 19.96 10.98
CA ALA A 36 2.00 21.19 11.57
C ALA A 36 3.26 21.68 10.82
N ASP A 37 4.19 20.79 10.50
CA ASP A 37 5.38 21.10 9.72
C ASP A 37 5.00 21.68 8.34
N ASN A 38 4.04 21.05 7.63
CA ASN A 38 3.55 21.53 6.33
C ASN A 38 2.85 22.90 6.44
N ALA A 39 2.09 23.12 7.51
CA ALA A 39 1.39 24.39 7.74
C ALA A 39 2.35 25.55 8.05
N ALA A 40 3.53 25.25 8.63
CA ALA A 40 4.56 26.24 8.91
C ALA A 40 5.36 26.66 7.68
N LEU A 41 5.28 25.93 6.56
CA LEU A 41 5.95 26.27 5.32
C LEU A 41 5.20 27.39 4.57
N PRO A 42 5.91 28.25 3.80
CA PRO A 42 5.28 29.18 2.86
C PRO A 42 4.31 28.46 1.93
N LEU A 43 3.34 29.15 1.34
CA LEU A 43 2.43 28.52 0.37
C LEU A 43 3.23 27.88 -0.78
N ALA A 44 2.85 26.62 -1.14
CA ALA A 44 3.46 25.94 -2.27
C ALA A 44 3.10 26.66 -3.58
N THR A 45 4.12 27.05 -4.34
CA THR A 45 3.97 27.77 -5.60
C THR A 45 4.02 26.85 -6.82
N THR A 46 4.59 25.66 -6.65
CA THR A 46 4.75 24.65 -7.72
C THR A 46 4.11 23.32 -7.34
N ASP A 47 3.77 22.52 -8.35
CA ASP A 47 3.27 21.16 -8.12
C ASP A 47 4.33 20.24 -7.53
N VAL A 48 5.62 20.47 -7.81
CA VAL A 48 6.73 19.75 -7.17
C VAL A 48 6.71 19.97 -5.66
N GLU A 49 6.57 21.21 -5.20
CA GLU A 49 6.44 21.51 -3.75
C GLU A 49 5.20 20.89 -3.15
N ARG A 50 4.06 20.92 -3.85
CA ARG A 50 2.82 20.28 -3.40
C ARG A 50 2.99 18.77 -3.25
N LEU A 51 3.59 18.10 -4.24
CA LEU A 51 3.88 16.67 -4.18
C LEU A 51 4.83 16.32 -3.02
N GLN A 52 5.86 17.15 -2.77
CA GLN A 52 6.77 16.94 -1.64
C GLN A 52 6.03 17.01 -0.30
N ARG A 53 5.08 17.93 -0.13
CA ARG A 53 4.24 18.03 1.07
C ARG A 53 3.32 16.83 1.25
N LEU A 54 2.70 16.37 0.15
CA LEU A 54 1.90 15.15 0.17
C LEU A 54 2.74 13.93 0.55
N ARG A 55 4.01 13.87 0.09
CA ARG A 55 4.93 12.79 0.48
C ARG A 55 5.15 12.74 1.99
N GLU A 56 5.37 13.88 2.63
CA GLU A 56 5.58 13.91 4.08
C GLU A 56 4.33 13.43 4.85
N LEU A 57 3.14 13.84 4.42
CA LEU A 57 1.89 13.36 5.00
C LEU A 57 1.70 11.85 4.81
N ASP A 58 1.96 11.34 3.62
CA ASP A 58 1.86 9.92 3.27
C ASP A 58 2.86 9.07 4.08
N GLN A 59 4.12 9.49 4.16
CA GLN A 59 5.20 8.68 4.72
C GLN A 59 5.34 8.80 6.24
N ALA A 60 4.88 9.88 6.88
CA ALA A 60 5.04 10.07 8.31
C ALA A 60 4.46 8.92 9.15
N PRO A 61 3.18 8.52 8.99
CA PRO A 61 2.63 7.41 9.75
C PRO A 61 3.25 6.05 9.35
N ARG A 62 3.68 5.89 8.11
CA ARG A 62 4.29 4.65 7.63
C ARG A 62 5.67 4.41 8.21
N ARG A 63 6.44 5.47 8.50
CA ARG A 63 7.70 5.35 9.25
C ARG A 63 7.48 4.75 10.64
N ILE A 64 6.37 5.06 11.31
CA ILE A 64 6.04 4.43 12.60
C ILE A 64 5.78 2.94 12.39
N ILE A 65 4.94 2.55 11.42
CA ILE A 65 4.65 1.14 11.12
C ILE A 65 5.91 0.34 10.84
N THR A 66 6.88 0.90 10.12
CA THR A 66 8.11 0.17 9.76
C THR A 66 9.13 0.05 10.88
N THR A 67 9.03 0.87 11.93
CA THR A 67 9.99 0.91 13.05
C THR A 67 9.43 0.40 14.37
N PHE A 68 8.11 0.25 14.48
CA PHE A 68 7.46 -0.23 15.70
C PHE A 68 7.68 -1.73 15.91
N ASP A 69 8.04 -2.11 17.13
CA ASP A 69 8.16 -3.53 17.50
C ASP A 69 6.78 -4.13 17.84
N PHE A 70 6.14 -4.73 16.85
CA PHE A 70 4.85 -5.39 17.00
C PHE A 70 4.89 -6.61 17.93
N GLY A 71 6.06 -7.18 18.20
CA GLY A 71 6.24 -8.27 19.15
C GLY A 71 5.85 -7.89 20.57
N ARG A 72 5.92 -6.59 20.91
CA ARG A 72 5.52 -6.04 22.23
C ARG A 72 4.01 -6.06 22.45
N ILE A 73 3.19 -6.00 21.38
CA ILE A 73 1.73 -6.01 21.49
C ILE A 73 1.27 -7.45 21.77
N PRO A 74 0.47 -7.69 22.83
CA PRO A 74 -0.11 -8.99 23.10
C PRO A 74 -0.85 -9.54 21.88
N GLU A 75 -0.71 -10.83 21.59
CA GLU A 75 -1.24 -11.47 20.39
C GLU A 75 -2.75 -11.20 20.19
N GLY A 76 -3.53 -11.31 21.26
CA GLY A 76 -4.98 -11.08 21.23
C GLY A 76 -5.40 -9.63 20.95
N ASP A 77 -4.49 -8.66 21.11
CA ASP A 77 -4.77 -7.22 20.90
C ASP A 77 -4.12 -6.67 19.61
N ARG A 78 -3.23 -7.47 18.99
CA ARG A 78 -2.47 -7.03 17.81
C ARG A 78 -3.37 -6.66 16.63
N GLY A 79 -4.44 -7.43 16.40
CA GLY A 79 -5.43 -7.15 15.35
C GLY A 79 -6.12 -5.81 15.55
N ALA A 80 -6.61 -5.54 16.77
CA ALA A 80 -7.28 -4.28 17.10
C ALA A 80 -6.32 -3.08 16.96
N ALA A 81 -5.07 -3.23 17.41
CA ALA A 81 -4.06 -2.18 17.29
C ALA A 81 -3.72 -1.86 15.83
N LEU A 82 -3.56 -2.89 14.98
CA LEU A 82 -3.31 -2.71 13.55
C LEU A 82 -4.51 -2.08 12.83
N ASN A 83 -5.73 -2.53 13.10
CA ASN A 83 -6.93 -1.93 12.51
C ASN A 83 -7.06 -0.46 12.89
N ALA A 84 -6.88 -0.14 14.18
CA ALA A 84 -6.93 1.24 14.64
C ALA A 84 -5.86 2.12 13.99
N ALA A 85 -4.62 1.61 13.82
CA ALA A 85 -3.55 2.30 13.12
C ALA A 85 -3.88 2.50 11.63
N SER A 86 -4.35 1.45 10.94
CA SER A 86 -4.75 1.49 9.53
C SER A 86 -5.83 2.53 9.26
N THR A 87 -6.88 2.59 10.08
CA THR A 87 -7.95 3.59 9.94
C THR A 87 -7.43 5.04 9.95
N ARG A 88 -6.39 5.34 10.79
CA ARG A 88 -5.79 6.68 10.83
C ARG A 88 -4.97 6.97 9.58
N ILE A 89 -4.26 5.98 9.08
CA ILE A 89 -3.47 6.08 7.86
C ILE A 89 -4.38 6.25 6.64
N GLU A 90 -5.42 5.44 6.52
CA GLU A 90 -6.42 5.51 5.45
C GLU A 90 -7.08 6.88 5.35
N ALA A 91 -7.39 7.52 6.49
CA ALA A 91 -7.93 8.88 6.48
C ALA A 91 -6.95 9.90 5.85
N VAL A 92 -5.65 9.75 6.08
CA VAL A 92 -4.62 10.58 5.44
C VAL A 92 -4.48 10.25 3.96
N ASP A 93 -4.54 8.96 3.62
CA ASP A 93 -4.46 8.49 2.22
C ASP A 93 -5.59 9.08 1.38
N ASP A 94 -6.82 9.07 1.92
CA ASP A 94 -8.00 9.67 1.28
C ASP A 94 -7.86 11.17 1.04
N GLU A 95 -7.34 11.92 2.03
CA GLU A 95 -7.08 13.36 1.91
C GLU A 95 -5.99 13.64 0.85
N ASN A 96 -4.90 12.87 0.88
CA ASN A 96 -3.82 12.96 -0.07
C ASN A 96 -4.27 12.64 -1.49
N LEU A 97 -5.07 11.58 -1.65
CA LEU A 97 -5.63 11.20 -2.95
C LEU A 97 -6.53 12.30 -3.52
N LYS A 98 -7.46 12.84 -2.72
CA LYS A 98 -8.31 13.95 -3.15
C LYS A 98 -7.48 15.12 -3.64
N THR A 99 -6.43 15.48 -2.91
CA THR A 99 -5.54 16.57 -3.30
C THR A 99 -4.79 16.24 -4.59
N LEU A 100 -4.20 15.04 -4.70
CA LEU A 100 -3.47 14.59 -5.87
C LEU A 100 -4.32 14.63 -7.14
N LEU A 101 -5.58 14.17 -7.06
CA LEU A 101 -6.48 14.11 -8.20
C LEU A 101 -6.80 15.50 -8.78
N THR A 102 -6.74 16.56 -7.98
CA THR A 102 -6.89 17.94 -8.47
C THR A 102 -5.65 18.47 -9.23
N MET A 103 -4.52 17.76 -9.09
CA MET A 103 -3.21 18.16 -9.63
C MET A 103 -2.81 17.32 -10.85
N VAL A 104 -3.57 16.26 -11.20
CA VAL A 104 -3.22 15.39 -12.33
C VAL A 104 -3.11 16.22 -13.61
N PRO A 105 -1.93 16.24 -14.26
CA PRO A 105 -1.73 17.04 -15.43
C PRO A 105 -2.48 16.50 -16.66
N PRO A 106 -2.62 17.31 -17.73
CA PRO A 106 -3.33 16.89 -18.95
C PRO A 106 -2.78 15.61 -19.61
N GLU A 107 -1.52 15.29 -19.38
CA GLU A 107 -0.85 14.07 -19.84
C GLU A 107 -1.37 12.82 -19.12
N GLY A 108 -2.21 12.97 -18.11
CA GLY A 108 -2.82 11.90 -17.31
C GLY A 108 -1.92 11.32 -16.20
N TRP A 109 -0.67 11.75 -16.11
CA TRP A 109 0.28 11.36 -15.07
C TRP A 109 1.43 12.37 -14.91
N PHE A 110 2.09 12.30 -13.76
CA PHE A 110 3.25 13.14 -13.40
C PHE A 110 4.52 12.57 -14.02
N LEU A 111 4.96 13.12 -15.14
CA LEU A 111 6.14 12.65 -15.89
C LEU A 111 7.42 12.84 -15.10
N ARG A 112 8.29 11.81 -15.07
CA ARG A 112 9.60 11.89 -14.39
C ARG A 112 10.50 13.00 -14.95
N SER A 113 10.48 13.23 -16.25
CA SER A 113 11.23 14.30 -16.91
C SER A 113 10.81 15.69 -16.44
N LYS A 114 9.54 15.88 -16.05
CA LYS A 114 8.96 17.17 -15.64
C LYS A 114 8.99 17.37 -14.12
N TYR A 115 8.70 16.34 -13.35
CA TYR A 115 8.54 16.41 -11.90
C TYR A 115 9.70 15.79 -11.10
N GLY A 116 10.68 15.16 -11.80
CA GLY A 116 11.80 14.50 -11.14
C GLY A 116 11.36 13.46 -10.13
N LYS A 117 12.03 13.43 -8.97
CA LYS A 117 11.68 12.51 -7.86
C LYS A 117 10.30 12.76 -7.25
N ALA A 118 9.74 13.95 -7.41
CA ALA A 118 8.41 14.23 -6.88
C ALA A 118 7.30 13.40 -7.59
N ALA A 119 7.52 12.93 -8.82
CA ALA A 119 6.63 12.03 -9.53
C ALA A 119 6.38 10.70 -8.77
N GLU A 120 7.36 10.23 -7.98
CA GLU A 120 7.22 9.01 -7.16
C GLU A 120 6.16 9.17 -6.07
N THR A 121 5.91 10.38 -5.60
CA THR A 121 4.87 10.66 -4.61
C THR A 121 3.48 10.33 -5.17
N ALA A 122 3.21 10.72 -6.42
CA ALA A 122 1.94 10.42 -7.06
C ALA A 122 1.69 8.90 -7.13
N PHE A 123 2.74 8.13 -7.44
CA PHE A 123 2.66 6.67 -7.45
C PHE A 123 2.34 6.12 -6.05
N HIS A 124 3.04 6.56 -5.01
CA HIS A 124 2.78 6.07 -3.65
C HIS A 124 1.35 6.35 -3.20
N ILE A 125 0.84 7.56 -3.44
CA ILE A 125 -0.54 7.92 -3.06
C ILE A 125 -1.55 7.03 -3.82
N VAL A 126 -1.39 6.85 -5.13
CA VAL A 126 -2.28 5.98 -5.91
C VAL A 126 -2.13 4.51 -5.51
N GLN A 127 -0.92 4.04 -5.19
CA GLN A 127 -0.69 2.68 -4.69
C GLN A 127 -1.39 2.41 -3.35
N HIS A 128 -1.55 3.43 -2.51
CA HIS A 128 -2.22 3.33 -1.21
C HIS A 128 -3.73 3.55 -1.30
N SER A 129 -4.25 3.93 -2.46
CA SER A 129 -5.69 4.12 -2.68
C SER A 129 -6.43 2.81 -2.98
N ASP A 130 -7.73 2.91 -3.21
CA ASP A 130 -8.56 1.80 -3.63
C ASP A 130 -8.17 1.24 -5.00
N VAL A 131 -8.57 0.00 -5.25
CA VAL A 131 -8.23 -0.74 -6.47
C VAL A 131 -8.77 -0.09 -7.74
N GLU A 132 -9.95 0.51 -7.68
CA GLU A 132 -10.56 1.17 -8.85
C GLU A 132 -9.73 2.40 -9.26
N THR A 133 -9.22 3.15 -8.29
CA THR A 133 -8.28 4.25 -8.54
C THR A 133 -6.97 3.73 -9.16
N GLN A 134 -6.38 2.67 -8.62
CA GLN A 134 -5.18 2.05 -9.18
C GLN A 134 -5.42 1.59 -10.63
N LYS A 135 -6.52 0.90 -10.89
CA LYS A 135 -6.94 0.42 -12.20
C LYS A 135 -7.12 1.54 -13.21
N ARG A 136 -7.68 2.67 -12.79
CA ARG A 136 -7.86 3.85 -13.64
C ARG A 136 -6.55 4.36 -14.25
N PHE A 137 -5.46 4.31 -13.49
CA PHE A 137 -4.16 4.84 -13.95
C PHE A 137 -3.30 3.82 -14.69
N LEU A 138 -3.53 2.51 -14.53
CA LEU A 138 -2.70 1.47 -15.14
C LEU A 138 -2.48 1.65 -16.66
N PRO A 139 -3.50 1.94 -17.50
CA PRO A 139 -3.28 2.08 -18.94
C PRO A 139 -2.34 3.22 -19.29
N THR A 140 -2.44 4.36 -18.58
CA THR A 140 -1.52 5.48 -18.78
C THR A 140 -0.10 5.11 -18.36
N LEU A 141 0.06 4.49 -17.17
CA LEU A 141 1.36 4.09 -16.67
C LEU A 141 2.06 3.08 -17.59
N GLU A 142 1.31 2.15 -18.17
CA GLU A 142 1.85 1.18 -19.14
C GLU A 142 2.53 1.85 -20.32
N THR A 143 1.95 2.91 -20.86
CA THR A 143 2.53 3.65 -21.99
C THR A 143 3.77 4.46 -21.61
N LEU A 144 3.90 4.83 -20.33
CA LEU A 144 4.99 5.66 -19.83
C LEU A 144 6.25 4.87 -19.47
N VAL A 145 6.13 3.56 -19.21
CA VAL A 145 7.28 2.71 -18.88
C VAL A 145 8.31 2.67 -20.02
N PRO A 146 7.97 2.33 -21.26
CA PRO A 146 8.95 2.29 -22.35
C PRO A 146 9.55 3.66 -22.69
N ALA A 147 8.86 4.75 -22.34
CA ALA A 147 9.37 6.11 -22.49
C ALA A 147 10.34 6.53 -21.37
N GLY A 148 10.54 5.70 -20.34
CA GLY A 148 11.35 6.03 -19.16
C GLY A 148 10.71 7.05 -18.20
N GLU A 149 9.46 7.42 -18.46
CA GLU A 149 8.69 8.41 -17.68
C GLU A 149 8.04 7.80 -16.43
N PHE A 150 7.97 6.47 -16.35
CA PHE A 150 7.49 5.74 -15.19
C PHE A 150 8.35 4.50 -14.93
N ASP A 151 8.47 4.11 -13.66
CA ASP A 151 9.24 2.95 -13.25
C ASP A 151 8.52 1.64 -13.55
N GLY A 152 9.16 0.73 -14.30
CA GLY A 152 8.52 -0.51 -14.70
C GLY A 152 8.28 -1.48 -13.54
N GLN A 153 9.15 -1.51 -12.53
CA GLN A 153 8.92 -2.31 -11.33
C GLN A 153 7.66 -1.83 -10.59
N SER A 154 7.53 -0.53 -10.39
CA SER A 154 6.36 0.08 -9.75
C SER A 154 5.07 -0.21 -10.51
N TYR A 155 5.10 -0.13 -11.85
CA TYR A 155 3.99 -0.55 -12.71
C TYR A 155 3.64 -2.02 -12.47
N GLY A 156 4.63 -2.92 -12.54
CA GLY A 156 4.40 -4.36 -12.38
C GLY A 156 3.82 -4.72 -11.02
N MET A 157 4.26 -4.05 -9.95
CA MET A 157 3.71 -4.25 -8.59
C MET A 157 2.25 -3.79 -8.49
N MET A 158 1.90 -2.66 -9.10
CA MET A 158 0.52 -2.17 -9.13
C MET A 158 -0.36 -3.08 -10.01
N PHE A 159 0.14 -3.49 -11.19
CA PHE A 159 -0.56 -4.42 -12.07
C PHE A 159 -0.93 -5.72 -11.35
N ASP A 160 0.03 -6.35 -10.68
CA ASP A 160 -0.19 -7.60 -9.95
C ASP A 160 -1.23 -7.42 -8.84
N ARG A 161 -1.18 -6.31 -8.10
CA ARG A 161 -2.16 -6.01 -7.04
C ARG A 161 -3.58 -5.90 -7.61
N VAL A 162 -3.75 -5.19 -8.72
CA VAL A 162 -5.04 -5.08 -9.40
C VAL A 162 -5.49 -6.44 -9.93
N ALA A 163 -4.60 -7.21 -10.57
CA ALA A 163 -4.92 -8.55 -11.07
C ALA A 163 -5.42 -9.46 -9.94
N ILE A 164 -4.71 -9.50 -8.80
CA ILE A 164 -5.12 -10.28 -7.64
C ILE A 164 -6.49 -9.85 -7.13
N SER A 165 -6.73 -8.55 -6.96
CA SER A 165 -8.03 -8.06 -6.47
C SER A 165 -9.21 -8.40 -7.39
N GLU A 166 -8.96 -8.56 -8.68
CA GLU A 166 -9.92 -9.02 -9.68
C GLU A 166 -10.02 -10.55 -9.77
N GLY A 167 -9.33 -11.31 -8.91
CA GLY A 167 -9.32 -12.78 -8.94
C GLY A 167 -8.49 -13.37 -10.07
N ARG A 168 -7.64 -12.57 -10.73
CA ARG A 168 -6.75 -13.00 -11.81
C ARG A 168 -5.37 -13.37 -11.31
N ALA A 169 -4.66 -14.21 -12.06
CA ALA A 169 -3.27 -14.51 -11.80
C ALA A 169 -2.39 -13.25 -11.98
N GLN A 170 -1.36 -13.13 -11.15
CA GLN A 170 -0.37 -12.07 -11.25
C GLN A 170 0.63 -12.36 -12.38
N ARG A 171 1.23 -11.31 -12.95
CA ARG A 171 2.14 -11.40 -14.09
C ARG A 171 3.61 -11.36 -13.72
N TYR A 172 3.94 -10.64 -12.65
CA TYR A 172 5.33 -10.36 -12.25
C TYR A 172 5.73 -11.03 -10.93
N GLY A 173 4.81 -11.72 -10.27
CA GLY A 173 5.09 -12.44 -9.03
C GLY A 173 5.41 -11.52 -7.85
N SER A 174 4.83 -10.33 -7.79
CA SER A 174 5.13 -9.35 -6.76
C SER A 174 4.26 -9.47 -5.50
N GLN A 175 3.16 -10.20 -5.57
CA GLN A 175 2.19 -10.30 -4.49
C GLN A 175 2.27 -11.65 -3.79
N PHE A 176 2.30 -11.61 -2.45
CA PHE A 176 2.34 -12.78 -1.58
C PHE A 176 1.20 -12.74 -0.58
N ARG A 177 0.76 -13.93 -0.15
CA ARG A 177 -0.24 -14.12 0.90
C ARG A 177 0.35 -14.88 2.07
N CYS A 178 -0.22 -14.68 3.25
CA CYS A 178 0.07 -15.50 4.41
C CYS A 178 -0.84 -16.73 4.41
N ASP A 179 -0.26 -17.91 4.40
CA ASP A 179 -0.98 -19.18 4.43
C ASP A 179 -0.32 -20.13 5.43
N GLY A 180 -1.05 -20.47 6.50
CA GLY A 180 -0.54 -21.30 7.57
C GLY A 180 0.74 -20.76 8.24
N GLY A 181 0.86 -19.44 8.38
CA GLY A 181 2.05 -18.76 8.95
C GLY A 181 3.24 -18.71 8.00
N LYS A 182 3.08 -19.02 6.73
CA LYS A 182 4.11 -18.97 5.69
C LYS A 182 3.71 -18.06 4.55
N TRP A 183 4.68 -17.31 4.03
CA TRP A 183 4.48 -16.53 2.83
C TRP A 183 4.41 -17.43 1.60
N ARG A 184 3.34 -17.29 0.83
CA ARG A 184 3.15 -17.97 -0.46
C ARG A 184 2.82 -16.96 -1.54
N PRO A 185 3.39 -17.09 -2.75
CA PRO A 185 2.97 -16.24 -3.86
C PRO A 185 1.51 -16.54 -4.22
N TYR A 186 0.82 -15.53 -4.74
CA TYR A 186 -0.45 -15.77 -5.43
C TYR A 186 -0.21 -16.51 -6.76
N PRO A 187 -1.26 -17.13 -7.36
CA PRO A 187 -1.16 -17.78 -8.67
C PRO A 187 -0.55 -16.86 -9.72
N MET A 188 0.28 -17.41 -10.60
CA MET A 188 1.05 -16.67 -11.59
C MET A 188 0.64 -17.07 -13.01
N GLU A 189 0.52 -16.07 -13.90
CA GLU A 189 0.37 -16.25 -15.33
C GLU A 189 1.71 -16.77 -15.90
N ASP A 190 1.68 -17.87 -16.66
CA ASP A 190 2.86 -18.47 -17.30
C ASP A 190 4.14 -18.42 -16.46
N PRO A 191 4.26 -19.23 -15.41
CA PRO A 191 5.40 -19.14 -14.47
C PRO A 191 6.77 -19.22 -15.13
N ASP A 192 6.90 -19.97 -16.23
CA ASP A 192 8.17 -20.13 -16.96
C ASP A 192 8.66 -18.83 -17.62
N GLN A 193 7.76 -17.87 -17.85
CA GLN A 193 8.07 -16.58 -18.47
C GLN A 193 8.28 -15.45 -17.44
N ILE A 194 8.17 -15.75 -16.16
CA ILE A 194 8.14 -14.70 -15.11
C ILE A 194 9.44 -13.89 -15.09
N ASP A 195 10.60 -14.54 -15.16
CA ASP A 195 11.89 -13.85 -15.09
C ASP A 195 12.16 -12.98 -16.32
N ALA A 196 11.72 -13.42 -17.50
CA ALA A 196 11.79 -12.61 -18.72
C ALA A 196 10.94 -11.34 -18.58
N ARG A 197 9.71 -11.48 -18.08
CA ARG A 197 8.81 -10.33 -17.83
C ARG A 197 9.38 -9.37 -16.77
N ARG A 198 9.88 -9.91 -15.67
CA ARG A 198 10.53 -9.11 -14.61
C ARG A 198 11.70 -8.31 -15.15
N LYS A 199 12.58 -8.96 -15.91
CA LYS A 199 13.73 -8.31 -16.54
C LYS A 199 13.30 -7.18 -17.51
N ALA A 200 12.28 -7.42 -18.34
CA ALA A 200 11.76 -6.43 -19.27
C ALA A 200 11.21 -5.17 -18.55
N MET A 201 10.70 -5.32 -17.32
CA MET A 201 10.18 -4.25 -16.49
C MET A 201 11.20 -3.68 -15.49
N GLY A 202 12.48 -4.09 -15.56
CA GLY A 202 13.53 -3.56 -14.70
C GLY A 202 13.49 -4.02 -13.25
N PHE A 203 12.81 -5.12 -12.94
CA PHE A 203 12.86 -5.69 -11.59
C PHE A 203 14.29 -6.14 -11.25
N PRO A 204 14.78 -5.86 -10.04
CA PRO A 204 16.07 -6.39 -9.59
C PRO A 204 15.95 -7.89 -9.31
N GLY A 205 16.75 -8.69 -9.99
CA GLY A 205 16.78 -10.14 -9.83
C GLY A 205 15.57 -10.90 -10.37
N GLY A 206 15.66 -12.24 -10.32
CA GLY A 206 14.60 -13.14 -10.72
C GLY A 206 13.51 -13.31 -9.65
N PHE A 207 12.48 -14.07 -10.00
CA PHE A 207 11.40 -14.39 -9.06
C PHE A 207 11.91 -15.22 -7.86
N ALA A 208 12.84 -16.14 -8.10
CA ALA A 208 13.42 -16.98 -7.04
C ALA A 208 14.14 -16.13 -5.98
N ASP A 209 14.92 -15.12 -6.41
CA ASP A 209 15.60 -14.19 -5.50
C ASP A 209 14.60 -13.38 -4.67
N TYR A 210 13.55 -12.87 -5.32
CA TYR A 210 12.50 -12.13 -4.65
C TYR A 210 11.74 -13.00 -3.63
N LYS A 211 11.36 -14.22 -4.02
CA LYS A 211 10.71 -15.19 -3.11
C LYS A 211 11.59 -15.51 -1.89
N ALA A 212 12.91 -15.62 -2.08
CA ALA A 212 13.84 -15.92 -0.99
C ALA A 212 13.82 -14.87 0.14
N HIS A 213 13.45 -13.61 -0.11
CA HIS A 213 13.24 -12.60 0.94
C HIS A 213 12.06 -12.98 1.84
N PHE A 214 10.97 -13.47 1.26
CA PHE A 214 9.80 -13.92 2.02
C PHE A 214 10.07 -15.22 2.76
N ASP A 215 10.83 -16.14 2.17
CA ASP A 215 11.19 -17.41 2.81
C ASP A 215 12.09 -17.21 4.05
N LYS A 216 12.88 -16.13 4.08
CA LYS A 216 13.72 -15.73 5.21
C LYS A 216 12.98 -14.89 6.26
N SER A 217 11.82 -14.37 5.93
CA SER A 217 11.02 -13.57 6.85
C SER A 217 10.44 -14.46 7.94
N PRO A 218 10.41 -13.97 9.20
CA PRO A 218 9.70 -14.67 10.26
C PRO A 218 8.23 -14.85 9.85
N THR A 219 7.52 -15.72 10.58
CA THR A 219 6.13 -16.05 10.34
C THR A 219 5.29 -14.83 9.95
N CYS A 220 4.58 -14.91 8.84
CA CYS A 220 3.65 -13.87 8.45
C CYS A 220 2.49 -13.78 9.45
N PRO A 221 1.89 -12.60 9.67
CA PRO A 221 0.73 -12.47 10.54
C PRO A 221 -0.40 -13.34 10.00
N GLN A 222 -1.03 -14.13 10.89
CA GLN A 222 -2.16 -15.02 10.54
C GLN A 222 -3.46 -14.22 10.29
N THR A 223 -3.38 -13.16 9.52
CA THR A 223 -4.59 -12.51 9.00
C THR A 223 -5.07 -13.34 7.83
N ARG A 224 -6.09 -14.14 8.04
CA ARG A 224 -6.83 -14.79 6.95
C ARG A 224 -7.65 -13.71 6.24
N LEU A 225 -7.01 -12.92 5.39
CA LEU A 225 -7.77 -12.25 4.37
C LEU A 225 -8.33 -13.36 3.45
N PRO A 226 -9.64 -13.41 3.24
CA PRO A 226 -10.20 -14.36 2.29
C PRO A 226 -9.53 -14.13 0.93
N PRO A 227 -9.34 -15.20 0.13
CA PRO A 227 -8.88 -15.01 -1.24
C PRO A 227 -9.85 -14.08 -1.97
N PRO A 228 -9.36 -13.25 -2.89
CA PRO A 228 -10.22 -12.43 -3.72
C PRO A 228 -11.33 -13.26 -4.37
N PRO A 229 -12.54 -12.69 -4.57
CA PRO A 229 -13.64 -13.41 -5.19
C PRO A 229 -13.22 -14.04 -6.52
N GLY A 230 -13.48 -15.35 -6.68
CA GLY A 230 -13.19 -16.09 -7.90
C GLY A 230 -11.79 -16.68 -8.03
N MET A 231 -10.84 -16.33 -7.16
CA MET A 231 -9.49 -16.88 -7.19
C MET A 231 -9.45 -18.28 -6.57
N LYS A 232 -9.00 -19.28 -7.35
CA LYS A 232 -8.66 -20.61 -6.83
C LYS A 232 -7.23 -20.56 -6.28
N LEU A 233 -7.09 -20.88 -5.01
CA LEU A 233 -5.79 -21.05 -4.35
C LEU A 233 -5.51 -22.54 -4.27
N ASP A 234 -4.51 -23.01 -4.99
CA ASP A 234 -4.02 -24.39 -4.90
C ASP A 234 -3.23 -24.58 -3.61
#